data_0cec7e661834ba6b0ee693f53e3a4fc8
#
_entry.id   0cec7e661834ba6b0ee693f53e3a4fc8
#
_cell.length_a   1.000
_cell.length_b   1.000
_cell.length_c   1.000
_cell.angle_alpha   90.00
_cell.angle_beta   90.00
_cell.angle_gamma   90.00
#
_symmetry.space_group_name_H-M   'P 1'
#
loop_
_entity.id
_entity.type
_entity.pdbx_description
1 polymer ?
#
loop_
_entity_poly.entity_id
_entity_poly.type
_entity_poly.pdbx_seq_one_letter_code
_entity_poly.pdbx_strand_id
1 'polypeptide(L)'
;MHNLKPALLHRDLKVENILQASATSFKLCDFGSATIVNPKPPSTTQEIRALEADLNRHTTLQYRAPEMVDPFLRRPVDEKSDVWALGVLLYKLCYYTTPFEEHGPLAILNVQYKIPPYPVYSSYMVTLIG
;
A
#
# COMPACT_ATOMS: atom_id res chain seq x y z
N MET A 1 -4.72 -13.93 2.81
CA MET A 1 -3.33 -13.97 2.25
C MET A 1 -2.28 -13.95 3.37
N HIS A 2 -2.40 -13.05 4.32
CA HIS A 2 -1.40 -12.89 5.37
C HIS A 2 -1.38 -14.04 6.39
N ASN A 3 -2.48 -14.78 6.51
CA ASN A 3 -2.57 -15.94 7.40
C ASN A 3 -2.01 -17.23 6.80
N LEU A 4 -1.62 -17.21 5.54
CA LEU A 4 -0.98 -18.36 4.91
C LEU A 4 0.45 -18.54 5.43
N LYS A 5 0.95 -19.75 5.32
CA LYS A 5 2.33 -20.09 5.73
C LYS A 5 3.08 -20.74 4.56
N PRO A 6 4.02 -20.02 3.91
CA PRO A 6 4.41 -18.64 4.17
C PRO A 6 3.32 -17.63 3.80
N ALA A 7 3.34 -16.47 4.46
CA ALA A 7 2.40 -15.40 4.17
C ALA A 7 2.62 -14.84 2.76
N LEU A 8 1.53 -14.46 2.10
CA LEU A 8 1.58 -13.84 0.78
C LEU A 8 1.24 -12.35 0.86
N LEU A 9 1.98 -11.54 0.12
CA LEU A 9 1.70 -10.13 -0.10
C LEU A 9 0.97 -9.97 -1.43
N HIS A 10 -0.06 -9.13 -1.47
CA HIS A 10 -0.70 -8.76 -2.72
C HIS A 10 0.15 -7.77 -3.50
N ARG A 11 0.68 -6.76 -2.85
CA ARG A 11 1.56 -5.68 -3.34
C ARG A 11 0.90 -4.65 -4.24
N ASP A 12 -0.33 -4.85 -4.67
CA ASP A 12 -1.02 -3.91 -5.57
C ASP A 12 -2.49 -3.71 -5.16
N LEU A 13 -2.72 -3.56 -3.86
CA LEU A 13 -4.05 -3.26 -3.33
C LEU A 13 -4.44 -1.84 -3.72
N LYS A 14 -5.47 -1.72 -4.52
CA LYS A 14 -6.01 -0.45 -4.99
C LYS A 14 -7.45 -0.66 -5.48
N VAL A 15 -8.17 0.44 -5.69
CA VAL A 15 -9.59 0.40 -6.08
C VAL A 15 -9.80 -0.46 -7.34
N GLU A 16 -8.93 -0.33 -8.34
CA GLU A 16 -9.04 -1.04 -9.61
C GLU A 16 -8.94 -2.56 -9.47
N ASN A 17 -8.37 -3.04 -8.37
CA ASN A 17 -8.19 -4.46 -8.10
C ASN A 17 -9.24 -5.04 -7.13
N ILE A 18 -10.30 -4.28 -6.86
CA ILE A 18 -11.44 -4.74 -6.06
C ILE A 18 -12.67 -4.67 -6.94
N LEU A 19 -13.26 -5.82 -7.22
CA LEU A 19 -14.42 -5.95 -8.09
C LEU A 19 -15.66 -6.24 -7.28
N GLN A 20 -16.76 -5.60 -7.66
CA GLN A 20 -18.06 -5.85 -7.05
C GLN A 20 -18.72 -7.06 -7.73
N ALA A 21 -18.88 -8.13 -6.98
CA ALA A 21 -19.52 -9.35 -7.46
C ALA A 21 -21.05 -9.30 -7.31
N SER A 22 -21.54 -8.58 -6.29
CA SER A 22 -22.97 -8.37 -6.03
C SER A 22 -23.15 -7.09 -5.22
N ALA A 23 -24.38 -6.73 -4.89
CA ALA A 23 -24.68 -5.53 -4.12
C ALA A 23 -23.93 -5.48 -2.76
N THR A 24 -23.62 -6.66 -2.19
CA THR A 24 -23.00 -6.78 -0.86
C THR A 24 -21.69 -7.55 -0.87
N SER A 25 -21.20 -7.98 -2.03
CA SER A 25 -19.99 -8.83 -2.14
C SER A 25 -18.96 -8.19 -3.04
N PHE A 26 -17.73 -8.09 -2.51
CA PHE A 26 -16.57 -7.59 -3.23
C PHE A 26 -15.48 -8.66 -3.26
N LYS A 27 -14.70 -8.69 -4.31
CA LYS A 27 -13.59 -9.64 -4.47
C LYS A 27 -12.32 -8.92 -4.84
N LEU A 28 -11.23 -9.33 -4.20
CA LEU A 28 -9.89 -8.90 -4.56
C LEU A 28 -9.43 -9.68 -5.79
N CYS A 29 -8.86 -8.99 -6.75
CA CYS A 29 -8.35 -9.60 -7.98
C CYS A 29 -6.94 -9.12 -8.30
N ASP A 30 -6.39 -9.64 -9.42
CA ASP A 30 -5.06 -9.32 -9.92
C ASP A 30 -3.95 -9.71 -8.95
N PHE A 31 -3.66 -11.01 -8.89
CA PHE A 31 -2.59 -11.57 -8.08
C PHE A 31 -1.26 -11.66 -8.85
N GLY A 32 -1.14 -10.98 -9.98
CA GLY A 32 0.07 -10.98 -10.80
C GLY A 32 1.28 -10.37 -10.11
N SER A 33 1.05 -9.53 -9.09
CA SER A 33 2.11 -8.92 -8.29
C SER A 33 2.35 -9.64 -6.96
N ALA A 34 1.56 -10.67 -6.63
CA ALA A 34 1.65 -11.35 -5.34
C ALA A 34 2.98 -12.08 -5.18
N THR A 35 3.50 -12.07 -3.97
CA THR A 35 4.76 -12.71 -3.63
C THR A 35 4.76 -13.20 -2.19
N ILE A 36 5.68 -14.11 -1.88
CA ILE A 36 5.90 -14.60 -0.52
C ILE A 36 6.63 -13.52 0.28
N VAL A 37 6.26 -13.36 1.54
CA VAL A 37 6.95 -12.43 2.46
C VAL A 37 8.38 -12.90 2.69
N ASN A 38 9.34 -12.00 2.46
CA ASN A 38 10.73 -12.18 2.85
C ASN A 38 10.99 -11.34 4.11
N PRO A 39 11.19 -11.97 5.29
CA PRO A 39 11.37 -11.22 6.53
C PRO A 39 12.72 -10.52 6.64
N LYS A 40 13.67 -10.83 5.75
CA LYS A 40 14.99 -10.21 5.78
C LYS A 40 14.98 -8.91 4.99
N PRO A 41 15.38 -7.77 5.59
CA PRO A 41 15.55 -6.53 4.84
C PRO A 41 16.74 -6.67 3.88
N PRO A 42 16.72 -5.90 2.76
CA PRO A 42 17.86 -5.89 1.84
C PRO A 42 19.08 -5.29 2.53
N SER A 43 20.25 -5.94 2.40
CA SER A 43 21.47 -5.54 3.09
C SER A 43 22.55 -5.03 2.15
N THR A 44 22.56 -5.48 0.89
CA THR A 44 23.55 -5.06 -0.12
C THR A 44 22.93 -4.11 -1.13
N THR A 45 23.77 -3.29 -1.78
CA THR A 45 23.33 -2.38 -2.85
C THR A 45 22.69 -3.15 -3.99
N GLN A 46 23.21 -4.33 -4.32
CA GLN A 46 22.66 -5.15 -5.37
C GLN A 46 21.26 -5.65 -5.02
N GLU A 47 21.04 -6.10 -3.78
CA GLU A 47 19.73 -6.54 -3.29
C GLU A 47 18.74 -5.37 -3.30
N ILE A 48 19.17 -4.18 -2.88
CA ILE A 48 18.34 -2.97 -2.86
C ILE A 48 17.89 -2.61 -4.28
N ARG A 49 18.79 -2.64 -5.25
CA ARG A 49 18.47 -2.33 -6.65
C ARG A 49 17.52 -3.36 -7.25
N ALA A 50 17.72 -4.63 -6.95
CA ALA A 50 16.84 -5.70 -7.41
C ALA A 50 15.42 -5.52 -6.83
N LEU A 51 15.33 -5.21 -5.54
CA LEU A 51 14.04 -4.92 -4.88
C LEU A 51 13.36 -3.70 -5.50
N GLU A 52 14.10 -2.62 -5.73
CA GLU A 52 13.57 -1.40 -6.33
C GLU A 52 12.98 -1.66 -7.72
N ALA A 53 13.68 -2.43 -8.57
CA ALA A 53 13.19 -2.80 -9.89
C ALA A 53 11.91 -3.65 -9.80
N ASP A 54 11.86 -4.59 -8.87
CA ASP A 54 10.70 -5.45 -8.64
C ASP A 54 9.49 -4.62 -8.17
N LEU A 55 9.70 -3.71 -7.21
CA LEU A 55 8.65 -2.84 -6.69
C LEU A 55 8.12 -1.88 -7.75
N ASN A 56 8.99 -1.31 -8.58
CA ASN A 56 8.58 -0.43 -9.68
C ASN A 56 7.72 -1.15 -10.71
N ARG A 57 7.95 -2.45 -10.92
CA ARG A 57 7.19 -3.27 -11.85
C ARG A 57 5.84 -3.71 -11.30
N HIS A 58 5.74 -3.96 -9.99
CA HIS A 58 4.60 -4.66 -9.37
C HIS A 58 3.77 -3.83 -8.41
N THR A 59 4.13 -2.57 -8.17
CA THR A 59 3.39 -1.71 -7.24
C THR A 59 2.95 -0.41 -7.90
N THR A 60 1.96 0.24 -7.29
CA THR A 60 1.43 1.54 -7.74
C THR A 60 1.91 2.63 -6.78
N LEU A 61 2.62 3.64 -7.28
CA LEU A 61 3.32 4.65 -6.46
C LEU A 61 2.45 5.26 -5.36
N GLN A 62 1.22 5.66 -5.67
CA GLN A 62 0.35 6.36 -4.71
C GLN A 62 -0.07 5.49 -3.52
N TYR A 63 0.08 4.17 -3.63
CA TYR A 63 -0.28 3.20 -2.60
C TYR A 63 0.94 2.61 -1.89
N ARG A 64 2.16 3.01 -2.27
CA ARG A 64 3.40 2.44 -1.71
C ARG A 64 3.62 2.90 -0.28
N ALA A 65 4.00 1.96 0.58
CA ALA A 65 4.51 2.25 1.91
C ALA A 65 5.91 2.89 1.84
N PRO A 66 6.37 3.58 2.91
CA PRO A 66 7.70 4.20 2.91
C PRO A 66 8.85 3.27 2.56
N GLU A 67 8.84 2.03 3.06
CA GLU A 67 9.87 1.02 2.76
C GLU A 67 9.89 0.61 1.29
N MET A 68 8.79 0.79 0.56
CA MET A 68 8.71 0.56 -0.87
C MET A 68 9.19 1.75 -1.69
N VAL A 69 8.97 2.97 -1.19
CA VAL A 69 9.41 4.21 -1.85
C VAL A 69 10.92 4.34 -1.75
N ASP A 70 11.48 4.00 -0.59
CA ASP A 70 12.91 4.09 -0.34
C ASP A 70 13.45 2.77 0.22
N PRO A 71 13.86 1.82 -0.65
CA PRO A 71 14.45 0.56 -0.20
C PRO A 71 15.75 0.73 0.60
N PHE A 72 16.40 1.89 0.51
CA PHE A 72 17.60 2.20 1.30
C PHE A 72 17.30 2.37 2.80
N LEU A 73 16.05 2.48 3.21
CA LEU A 73 15.66 2.41 4.61
C LEU A 73 15.98 1.04 5.23
N ARG A 74 16.23 0.03 4.39
CA ARG A 74 16.57 -1.34 4.80
C ARG A 74 15.54 -1.96 5.73
N ARG A 75 14.27 -1.62 5.51
CA ARG A 75 13.14 -2.23 6.20
C ARG A 75 12.58 -3.35 5.35
N PRO A 76 12.10 -4.45 5.94
CA PRO A 76 11.48 -5.50 5.15
C PRO A 76 10.17 -5.01 4.52
N VAL A 77 9.91 -5.44 3.28
CA VAL A 77 8.62 -5.28 2.64
C VAL A 77 7.79 -6.51 3.01
N ASP A 78 6.92 -6.36 3.99
CA ASP A 78 6.11 -7.44 4.56
C ASP A 78 4.62 -7.10 4.48
N GLU A 79 3.80 -7.85 5.24
CA GLU A 79 2.34 -7.63 5.26
C GLU A 79 1.93 -6.23 5.68
N LYS A 80 2.79 -5.49 6.37
CA LYS A 80 2.51 -4.09 6.76
C LYS A 80 2.45 -3.17 5.56
N SER A 81 3.14 -3.51 4.48
CA SER A 81 3.05 -2.77 3.21
C SER A 81 1.66 -2.89 2.59
N ASP A 82 1.03 -4.06 2.67
CA ASP A 82 -0.35 -4.24 2.24
C ASP A 82 -1.32 -3.47 3.15
N VAL A 83 -1.07 -3.46 4.46
CA VAL A 83 -1.89 -2.71 5.43
C VAL A 83 -1.81 -1.22 5.13
N TRP A 84 -0.64 -0.68 4.81
CA TRP A 84 -0.48 0.72 4.37
C TRP A 84 -1.34 0.99 3.13
N ALA A 85 -1.27 0.11 2.12
CA ALA A 85 -2.08 0.26 0.91
C ALA A 85 -3.59 0.22 1.21
N LEU A 86 -4.02 -0.60 2.17
CA LEU A 86 -5.42 -0.61 2.62
C LEU A 86 -5.83 0.73 3.23
N GLY A 87 -4.95 1.37 4.00
CA GLY A 87 -5.19 2.70 4.54
C GLY A 87 -5.35 3.75 3.43
N VAL A 88 -4.49 3.71 2.42
CA VAL A 88 -4.59 4.58 1.24
C VAL A 88 -5.91 4.32 0.49
N LEU A 89 -6.28 3.04 0.34
CA LEU A 89 -7.54 2.67 -0.30
C LEU A 89 -8.74 3.23 0.46
N LEU A 90 -8.74 3.13 1.78
CA LEU A 90 -9.83 3.68 2.61
C LEU A 90 -9.93 5.20 2.41
N TYR A 91 -8.82 5.90 2.41
CA TYR A 91 -8.78 7.33 2.13
C TYR A 91 -9.39 7.64 0.74
N LYS A 92 -9.02 6.87 -0.27
CA LYS A 92 -9.54 7.01 -1.63
C LYS A 92 -11.05 6.81 -1.69
N LEU A 93 -11.58 5.81 -0.97
CA LEU A 93 -13.01 5.56 -0.92
C LEU A 93 -13.76 6.71 -0.23
N CYS A 94 -13.15 7.34 0.77
CA CYS A 94 -13.76 8.46 1.49
C CYS A 94 -13.69 9.77 0.72
N TYR A 95 -12.59 10.06 0.04
CA TYR A 95 -12.27 11.39 -0.49
C TYR A 95 -12.02 11.43 -2.00
N TYR A 96 -12.13 10.30 -2.71
CA TYR A 96 -11.97 10.17 -4.17
C TYR A 96 -10.58 10.52 -4.70
N THR A 97 -9.60 10.69 -3.82
CA THR A 97 -8.20 10.91 -4.18
C THR A 97 -7.30 10.19 -3.18
N THR A 98 -6.04 9.97 -3.54
CA THR A 98 -5.07 9.39 -2.60
C THR A 98 -4.42 10.49 -1.76
N PRO A 99 -3.97 10.18 -0.51
CA PRO A 99 -3.45 11.21 0.40
C PRO A 99 -2.13 11.84 -0.06
N PHE A 100 -1.38 11.19 -0.94
CA PHE A 100 -0.05 11.63 -1.35
C PHE A 100 0.04 12.04 -2.82
N GLU A 101 -1.10 12.14 -3.50
CA GLU A 101 -1.14 12.37 -4.95
C GLU A 101 -0.53 13.71 -5.36
N GLU A 102 -0.73 14.76 -4.55
CA GLU A 102 -0.27 16.12 -4.86
C GLU A 102 1.20 16.35 -4.52
N HIS A 103 1.78 15.59 -3.60
CA HIS A 103 3.07 15.90 -3.00
C HIS A 103 4.20 14.93 -3.36
N GLY A 104 3.89 13.85 -4.08
CA GLY A 104 4.88 12.88 -4.54
C GLY A 104 5.50 11.99 -3.46
N PRO A 105 6.60 11.28 -3.79
CA PRO A 105 7.18 10.26 -2.90
C PRO A 105 7.68 10.78 -1.55
N LEU A 106 8.18 12.02 -1.48
CA LEU A 106 8.67 12.59 -0.22
C LEU A 106 7.57 12.70 0.81
N ALA A 107 6.34 12.97 0.40
CA ALA A 107 5.20 13.04 1.32
C ALA A 107 4.91 11.67 1.93
N ILE A 108 5.11 10.59 1.19
CA ILE A 108 4.97 9.22 1.72
C ILE A 108 6.03 8.96 2.80
N LEU A 109 7.28 9.29 2.53
CA LEU A 109 8.38 9.09 3.48
C LEU A 109 8.19 9.90 4.76
N ASN A 110 7.62 11.10 4.67
CA ASN A 110 7.37 11.99 5.79
C ASN A 110 5.97 11.82 6.40
N VAL A 111 5.16 10.93 5.85
CA VAL A 111 3.76 10.70 6.25
C VAL A 111 2.96 12.00 6.29
N GLN A 112 3.12 12.81 5.24
CA GLN A 112 2.43 14.10 5.12
C GLN A 112 1.14 13.94 4.31
N TYR A 113 0.01 14.11 4.98
CA TYR A 113 -1.30 14.09 4.32
C TYR A 113 -2.29 14.94 5.10
N LYS A 114 -3.40 15.28 4.46
CA LYS A 114 -4.47 16.06 5.06
C LYS A 114 -5.77 15.28 5.03
N ILE A 115 -6.56 15.42 6.09
CA ILE A 115 -7.95 14.96 6.10
C ILE A 115 -8.80 16.12 5.54
N PRO A 116 -9.43 15.95 4.37
CA PRO A 116 -10.28 17.00 3.82
C PRO A 116 -11.43 17.38 4.74
N PRO A 117 -11.88 18.65 4.75
CA PRO A 117 -12.99 19.07 5.59
C PRO A 117 -14.33 18.46 5.15
N TYR A 118 -14.46 18.04 3.90
CA TYR A 118 -15.65 17.41 3.34
C TYR A 118 -15.27 16.24 2.44
N PRO A 119 -16.08 15.16 2.41
CA PRO A 119 -17.19 14.88 3.31
C PRO A 119 -16.75 14.66 4.76
N VAL A 120 -17.66 14.82 5.71
CA VAL A 120 -17.38 14.63 7.14
C VAL A 120 -17.67 13.17 7.50
N TYR A 121 -16.68 12.50 8.07
CA TYR A 121 -16.80 11.12 8.56
C TYR A 121 -16.64 11.09 10.09
N SER A 122 -17.02 9.96 10.70
CA SER A 122 -16.90 9.79 12.15
C SER A 122 -15.44 9.85 12.60
N SER A 123 -15.22 10.18 13.88
CA SER A 123 -13.87 10.17 14.46
C SER A 123 -13.22 8.79 14.38
N TYR A 124 -14.01 7.71 14.46
CA TYR A 124 -13.50 6.35 14.27
C TYR A 124 -12.94 6.13 12.88
N MET A 125 -13.63 6.62 11.84
CA MET A 125 -13.17 6.51 10.46
C MET A 125 -11.87 7.28 10.25
N VAL A 126 -11.78 8.51 10.74
CA VAL A 126 -10.58 9.35 10.63
C VAL A 126 -9.40 8.70 11.37
N THR A 127 -9.64 8.14 12.54
CA THR A 127 -8.62 7.42 13.32
C THR A 127 -8.13 6.18 12.59
N LEU A 128 -9.04 5.44 11.94
CA LEU A 128 -8.68 4.23 11.18
C LEU A 128 -7.77 4.57 9.98
N ILE A 129 -8.06 5.67 9.29
CA ILE A 129 -7.22 6.15 8.17
C ILE A 129 -5.82 6.55 8.69
N GLY A 130 -5.78 7.27 9.80
CA GLY A 130 -4.52 7.66 10.44
C GLY A 130 -3.86 6.48 11.11
#